data_6b20482fe0b8b6a0abf8319970c619e2
#
_entry.id   6b20482fe0b8b6a0abf8319970c619e2
#
_cell.length_a   1.000
_cell.length_b   1.000
_cell.length_c   1.000
_cell.angle_alpha   90.00
_cell.angle_beta   90.00
_cell.angle_gamma   90.00
#
_symmetry.space_group_name_H-M   'P 1'
#
loop_
_entity.id
_entity.type
_entity.pdbx_description
1 polymer ?
#
loop_
_entity_poly.entity_id
_entity_poly.type
_entity_poly.pdbx_seq_one_letter_code
_entity_poly.pdbx_strand_id
1 'polypeptide(L)'
;YFSDYHQTELAIIQPLDKNTQRVYAFTQDLLNAGGSLTYSEKPSFGSIKVVKFYPNAQIQRYNKEQNFENAHPSFNSYKVTGLPKHKESEMNQSALLLNIEGVQYLLFEDMPFKPKANIGGEKYTLELRQKRTYLPFKIHLNKFEKNNYKGTSEAKSYKSFIELEDENAQRWSHLIEMNEPL
;
A
#
# COMPACT_ATOMS: atom_id res chain seq x y z
N TYR A 1 -9.07 2.00 -8.13
CA TYR A 1 -8.39 2.96 -7.23
C TYR A 1 -7.20 3.60 -7.92
N PHE A 2 -6.76 4.73 -7.41
CA PHE A 2 -5.44 5.28 -7.69
C PHE A 2 -4.60 5.32 -6.42
N SER A 3 -3.28 5.29 -6.58
CA SER A 3 -2.31 5.39 -5.49
C SER A 3 -1.77 6.80 -5.37
N ASP A 4 -1.76 7.33 -4.15
CA ASP A 4 -1.17 8.64 -3.86
C ASP A 4 0.29 8.44 -3.42
N TYR A 5 1.24 8.81 -4.27
CA TYR A 5 2.68 8.70 -4.02
C TYR A 5 3.20 9.63 -2.91
N HIS A 6 2.39 10.58 -2.46
CA HIS A 6 2.76 11.50 -1.39
C HIS A 6 2.40 10.98 0.01
N GLN A 7 1.58 9.94 0.08
CA GLN A 7 1.05 9.41 1.34
C GLN A 7 1.18 7.89 1.42
N THR A 8 1.61 7.43 2.58
CA THR A 8 1.68 6.01 2.92
C THR A 8 0.50 5.62 3.82
N GLU A 9 0.01 4.41 3.71
CA GLU A 9 -0.98 3.83 4.61
C GLU A 9 -0.56 2.43 5.07
N LEU A 10 -0.91 2.09 6.31
CA LEU A 10 -0.91 0.72 6.79
C LEU A 10 -2.28 0.11 6.47
N ALA A 11 -2.31 -0.93 5.66
CA ALA A 11 -3.49 -1.72 5.40
C ALA A 11 -3.44 -3.02 6.20
N ILE A 12 -4.46 -3.25 7.04
CA ILE A 12 -4.70 -4.50 7.77
C ILE A 12 -5.84 -5.21 7.08
N ILE A 13 -5.52 -6.33 6.44
CA ILE A 13 -6.41 -7.00 5.49
C ILE A 13 -6.92 -8.30 6.10
N GLN A 14 -8.23 -8.39 6.26
CA GLN A 14 -8.93 -9.58 6.73
C GLN A 14 -9.51 -10.32 5.53
N PRO A 15 -9.09 -11.56 5.23
CA PRO A 15 -9.77 -12.37 4.23
C PRO A 15 -11.13 -12.81 4.78
N LEU A 16 -12.20 -12.57 4.04
CA LEU A 16 -13.55 -13.01 4.39
C LEU A 16 -13.91 -14.32 3.66
N ASP A 17 -13.59 -14.36 2.36
CA ASP A 17 -13.75 -15.54 1.52
C ASP A 17 -12.68 -15.56 0.40
N LYS A 18 -12.83 -16.43 -0.62
CA LYS A 18 -11.85 -16.57 -1.71
C LYS A 18 -11.66 -15.28 -2.54
N ASN A 19 -12.70 -14.44 -2.63
CA ASN A 19 -12.73 -13.28 -3.52
C ASN A 19 -12.97 -11.97 -2.77
N THR A 20 -13.32 -12.03 -1.48
CA THR A 20 -13.69 -10.87 -0.67
C THR A 20 -12.75 -10.69 0.50
N GLN A 21 -12.33 -9.47 0.71
CA GLN A 21 -11.50 -9.07 1.84
C GLN A 21 -12.01 -7.76 2.44
N ARG A 22 -11.83 -7.61 3.73
CA ARG A 22 -12.06 -6.35 4.42
C ARG A 22 -10.72 -5.68 4.69
N VAL A 23 -10.62 -4.40 4.38
CA VAL A 23 -9.40 -3.62 4.55
C VAL A 23 -9.64 -2.53 5.58
N TYR A 24 -8.79 -2.50 6.61
CA TYR A 24 -8.73 -1.44 7.59
C TYR A 24 -7.46 -0.64 7.28
N ALA A 25 -7.62 0.59 6.81
CA ALA A 25 -6.51 1.43 6.40
C ALA A 25 -6.25 2.53 7.44
N PHE A 26 -4.99 2.68 7.84
CA PHE A 26 -4.51 3.72 8.73
C PHE A 26 -3.55 4.62 7.96
N THR A 27 -3.93 5.88 7.82
CA THR A 27 -3.14 6.87 7.08
C THR A 27 -1.88 7.27 7.84
N GLN A 28 -0.90 7.78 7.12
CA GLN A 28 0.44 8.09 7.63
C GLN A 28 0.44 8.97 8.88
N ASP A 29 -0.50 9.90 9.01
CA ASP A 29 -0.65 10.79 10.17
C ASP A 29 -0.96 10.04 11.48
N LEU A 30 -1.52 8.83 11.38
CA LEU A 30 -1.78 7.94 12.52
C LEU A 30 -0.57 7.07 12.90
N LEU A 31 0.45 6.99 12.05
CA LEU A 31 1.62 6.13 12.23
C LEU A 31 2.72 6.77 13.09
N ASN A 32 2.35 7.53 14.09
CA ASN A 32 3.30 8.18 14.99
C ASN A 32 3.86 7.22 16.04
N ALA A 33 5.16 7.33 16.32
CA ALA A 33 5.84 6.49 17.32
C ALA A 33 5.17 6.57 18.69
N GLY A 34 4.94 5.43 19.31
CA GLY A 34 4.26 5.30 20.60
C GLY A 34 2.73 5.34 20.54
N GLY A 35 2.15 5.62 19.35
CA GLY A 35 0.70 5.61 19.15
C GLY A 35 0.12 4.19 19.13
N SER A 36 -1.14 4.07 19.54
CA SER A 36 -1.93 2.84 19.38
C SER A 36 -2.93 3.05 18.26
N LEU A 37 -3.01 2.07 17.36
CA LEU A 37 -3.98 2.11 16.26
C LEU A 37 -5.31 1.57 16.78
N THR A 38 -6.34 2.40 16.70
CA THR A 38 -7.70 2.07 17.13
C THR A 38 -8.65 2.15 15.94
N TYR A 39 -9.65 1.29 15.96
CA TYR A 39 -10.75 1.29 15.00
C TYR A 39 -12.03 1.03 15.77
N SER A 40 -13.02 1.93 15.69
CA SER A 40 -14.24 1.88 16.53
C SER A 40 -14.99 0.55 16.42
N GLU A 41 -15.01 -0.03 15.23
CA GLU A 41 -15.68 -1.30 14.95
C GLU A 41 -14.81 -2.54 15.27
N LYS A 42 -13.53 -2.34 15.60
CA LYS A 42 -12.56 -3.39 15.92
C LYS A 42 -11.69 -2.97 17.12
N PRO A 43 -12.23 -3.02 18.35
CA PRO A 43 -11.51 -2.60 19.56
C PRO A 43 -10.19 -3.38 19.79
N SER A 44 -10.07 -4.61 19.25
CA SER A 44 -8.85 -5.44 19.32
C SER A 44 -7.64 -4.74 18.67
N PHE A 45 -7.84 -3.77 17.77
CA PHE A 45 -6.75 -3.01 17.18
C PHE A 45 -6.06 -2.08 18.19
N GLY A 46 -6.67 -1.78 19.33
CA GLY A 46 -5.99 -1.08 20.42
C GLY A 46 -4.74 -1.77 20.96
N SER A 47 -4.54 -3.05 20.64
CA SER A 47 -3.32 -3.80 20.94
C SER A 47 -2.18 -3.59 19.93
N ILE A 48 -2.43 -2.89 18.83
CA ILE A 48 -1.44 -2.56 17.80
C ILE A 48 -0.77 -1.25 18.17
N LYS A 49 0.53 -1.32 18.47
CA LYS A 49 1.35 -0.15 18.80
C LYS A 49 2.33 0.17 17.69
N VAL A 50 2.39 1.42 17.30
CA VAL A 50 3.40 1.93 16.39
C VAL A 50 4.71 2.12 17.17
N VAL A 51 5.73 1.33 16.85
CA VAL A 51 7.06 1.49 17.46
C VAL A 51 7.80 2.62 16.78
N LYS A 52 7.86 2.60 15.44
CA LYS A 52 8.49 3.65 14.66
C LYS A 52 8.02 3.63 13.21
N PHE A 53 7.81 4.81 12.65
CA PHE A 53 7.58 5.03 11.23
C PHE A 53 8.74 5.78 10.62
N TYR A 54 9.20 5.35 9.47
CA TYR A 54 10.24 5.98 8.67
C TYR A 54 9.62 6.41 7.32
N PRO A 55 9.52 7.71 7.05
CA PRO A 55 9.00 8.20 5.77
C PRO A 55 9.88 7.83 4.56
N ASN A 56 11.17 7.62 4.81
CA ASN A 56 12.12 7.08 3.85
C ASN A 56 13.12 6.19 4.59
N ALA A 57 13.35 5.00 4.09
CA ALA A 57 14.20 4.02 4.74
C ALA A 57 14.90 3.12 3.73
N GLN A 58 15.95 2.48 4.19
CA GLN A 58 16.63 1.40 3.50
C GLN A 58 16.55 0.14 4.34
N ILE A 59 16.24 -0.98 3.69
CA ILE A 59 16.31 -2.32 4.29
C ILE A 59 17.56 -3.02 3.77
N GLN A 60 18.34 -3.56 4.71
CA GLN A 60 19.48 -4.40 4.41
C GLN A 60 19.27 -5.77 5.04
N ARG A 61 19.54 -6.83 4.27
CA ARG A 61 19.59 -8.19 4.82
C ARG A 61 20.77 -8.31 5.77
N TYR A 62 20.49 -8.69 6.99
CA TYR A 62 21.53 -8.86 8.00
C TYR A 62 21.92 -10.34 8.13
N ASN A 63 23.19 -10.65 7.95
CA ASN A 63 23.75 -11.99 8.17
C ASN A 63 24.26 -12.10 9.61
N LYS A 64 23.42 -12.21 10.58
CA LYS A 64 23.61 -12.84 11.91
C LYS A 64 22.68 -12.27 12.97
N GLU A 65 21.96 -13.16 13.63
CA GLU A 65 21.71 -13.29 15.08
C GLU A 65 21.47 -12.00 15.91
N GLN A 66 20.87 -10.96 15.37
CA GLN A 66 20.18 -10.02 16.23
C GLN A 66 18.79 -10.60 16.47
N ASN A 67 18.70 -11.39 17.55
CA ASN A 67 17.42 -11.78 18.14
C ASN A 67 16.71 -10.49 18.57
N PHE A 68 15.78 -10.03 17.77
CA PHE A 68 14.71 -9.19 18.31
C PHE A 68 13.85 -10.13 19.14
N GLU A 69 13.95 -10.05 20.45
CA GLU A 69 13.02 -10.76 21.33
C GLU A 69 11.60 -10.47 20.86
N ASN A 70 10.83 -11.53 20.60
CA ASN A 70 9.45 -11.47 20.09
C ASN A 70 9.26 -10.87 18.68
N ALA A 71 10.28 -10.88 17.81
CA ALA A 71 10.09 -10.51 16.43
C ALA A 71 9.46 -11.65 15.62
N HIS A 72 8.58 -11.29 14.67
CA HIS A 72 8.06 -12.28 13.74
C HIS A 72 9.21 -12.92 12.93
N PRO A 73 9.28 -14.25 12.79
CA PRO A 73 10.41 -14.94 12.13
C PRO A 73 10.81 -14.44 10.77
N SER A 74 9.86 -13.90 9.99
CA SER A 74 10.10 -13.34 8.66
C SER A 74 11.00 -12.09 8.65
N PHE A 75 11.27 -11.46 9.81
CA PHE A 75 11.95 -10.17 9.89
C PHE A 75 13.27 -10.17 10.64
N ASN A 76 13.63 -11.26 11.32
CA ASN A 76 14.89 -11.36 12.08
C ASN A 76 16.15 -11.18 11.21
N SER A 77 16.00 -11.18 9.88
CA SER A 77 17.10 -11.08 8.94
C SER A 77 17.29 -9.70 8.31
N TYR A 78 16.52 -8.68 8.72
CA TYR A 78 16.56 -7.36 8.10
C TYR A 78 16.84 -6.23 9.08
N LYS A 79 17.73 -5.33 8.71
CA LYS A 79 18.00 -4.08 9.40
C LYS A 79 17.37 -2.92 8.62
N VAL A 80 16.65 -2.06 9.33
CA VAL A 80 16.11 -0.82 8.79
C VAL A 80 16.98 0.34 9.18
N THR A 81 17.31 1.19 8.22
CA THR A 81 17.99 2.46 8.45
C THR A 81 17.12 3.57 7.87
N GLY A 82 16.76 4.56 8.71
CA GLY A 82 16.06 5.74 8.23
C GLY A 82 16.96 6.60 7.37
N LEU A 83 16.42 7.11 6.27
CA LEU A 83 17.10 8.00 5.34
C LEU A 83 16.45 9.40 5.38
N PRO A 84 17.16 10.45 4.98
CA PRO A 84 16.54 11.74 4.72
C PRO A 84 15.42 11.60 3.68
N LYS A 85 14.35 12.36 3.86
CA LYS A 85 13.25 12.38 2.90
C LYS A 85 13.74 12.97 1.59
N HIS A 86 13.51 12.26 0.48
CA HIS A 86 13.80 12.74 -0.86
C HIS A 86 12.80 13.83 -1.26
N LYS A 87 13.20 14.78 -2.11
CA LYS A 87 12.33 15.86 -2.60
C LYS A 87 11.21 15.30 -3.50
N GLU A 88 11.54 14.33 -4.33
CA GLU A 88 10.58 13.59 -5.17
C GLU A 88 9.95 12.49 -4.34
N SER A 89 8.66 12.58 -4.08
CA SER A 89 7.95 11.68 -3.18
C SER A 89 8.02 10.22 -3.64
N GLU A 90 8.03 10.00 -4.94
CA GLU A 90 8.10 8.68 -5.58
C GLU A 90 9.40 7.90 -5.26
N MET A 91 10.44 8.63 -4.86
CA MET A 91 11.74 8.04 -4.50
C MET A 91 11.83 7.62 -3.04
N ASN A 92 10.83 7.95 -2.22
CA ASN A 92 10.81 7.55 -0.83
C ASN A 92 10.22 6.15 -0.69
N GLN A 93 10.86 5.32 0.11
CA GLN A 93 10.35 4.01 0.48
C GLN A 93 10.13 3.99 1.99
N SER A 94 8.89 3.90 2.40
CA SER A 94 8.52 3.95 3.81
C SER A 94 8.77 2.60 4.51
N ALA A 95 9.11 2.67 5.80
CA ALA A 95 9.17 1.51 6.68
C ALA A 95 8.40 1.75 7.97
N LEU A 96 7.82 0.70 8.52
CA LEU A 96 7.00 0.75 9.72
C LEU A 96 7.36 -0.41 10.66
N LEU A 97 7.65 -0.08 11.91
CA LEU A 97 7.81 -1.04 13.00
C LEU A 97 6.55 -1.02 13.86
N LEU A 98 5.94 -2.18 14.02
CA LEU A 98 4.75 -2.40 14.84
C LEU A 98 5.03 -3.40 15.95
N ASN A 99 4.36 -3.23 17.07
CA ASN A 99 4.19 -4.28 18.08
C ASN A 99 2.70 -4.65 18.12
N ILE A 100 2.41 -5.90 17.85
CA ILE A 100 1.05 -6.45 17.84
C ILE A 100 1.03 -7.59 18.83
N GLU A 101 0.29 -7.43 19.93
CA GLU A 101 0.16 -8.45 20.98
C GLU A 101 1.52 -9.00 21.48
N GLY A 102 2.53 -8.12 21.62
CA GLY A 102 3.87 -8.47 22.06
C GLY A 102 4.81 -8.94 20.95
N VAL A 103 4.32 -9.15 19.73
CA VAL A 103 5.13 -9.56 18.57
C VAL A 103 5.51 -8.34 17.75
N GLN A 104 6.78 -8.20 17.39
CA GLN A 104 7.27 -7.12 16.54
C GLN A 104 7.18 -7.48 15.06
N TYR A 105 6.71 -6.53 14.26
CA TYR A 105 6.61 -6.62 12.80
C TYR A 105 7.36 -5.45 12.16
N LEU A 106 8.13 -5.79 11.13
CA LEU A 106 8.71 -4.81 10.22
C LEU A 106 7.97 -4.87 8.90
N LEU A 107 7.41 -3.75 8.48
CA LEU A 107 6.80 -3.58 7.17
C LEU A 107 7.66 -2.59 6.37
N PHE A 108 7.74 -2.83 5.08
CA PHE A 108 8.42 -1.96 4.15
C PHE A 108 7.57 -1.86 2.89
N GLU A 109 7.50 -0.68 2.32
CA GLU A 109 6.76 -0.44 1.09
C GLU A 109 7.32 -1.31 -0.04
N ASP A 110 6.45 -1.85 -0.89
CA ASP A 110 6.78 -2.78 -1.98
C ASP A 110 7.45 -4.09 -1.57
N MET A 111 7.24 -4.52 -0.34
CA MET A 111 7.71 -5.82 0.12
C MET A 111 7.12 -6.96 -0.72
N PRO A 112 7.93 -7.89 -1.25
CA PRO A 112 7.45 -8.97 -2.11
C PRO A 112 6.56 -9.98 -1.37
N PHE A 113 6.60 -9.98 -0.05
CA PHE A 113 5.74 -10.80 0.81
C PHE A 113 5.03 -9.92 1.83
N LYS A 114 3.80 -10.30 2.16
CA LYS A 114 2.96 -9.60 3.13
C LYS A 114 2.90 -10.43 4.41
N PRO A 115 3.37 -9.90 5.56
CA PRO A 115 3.31 -10.60 6.81
C PRO A 115 1.88 -10.89 7.24
N LYS A 116 1.70 -12.02 7.93
CA LYS A 116 0.44 -12.37 8.57
C LYS A 116 0.56 -12.15 10.07
N ALA A 117 -0.43 -11.50 10.66
CA ALA A 117 -0.54 -11.26 12.09
C ALA A 117 -1.82 -11.89 12.64
N ASN A 118 -1.76 -12.26 13.90
CA ASN A 118 -2.94 -12.64 14.67
C ASN A 118 -3.32 -11.43 15.53
N ILE A 119 -4.54 -10.97 15.46
CA ILE A 119 -5.02 -9.78 16.19
C ILE A 119 -6.37 -10.14 16.80
N GLY A 120 -6.45 -10.21 18.12
CA GLY A 120 -7.68 -10.61 18.81
C GLY A 120 -8.17 -11.99 18.40
N GLY A 121 -7.25 -12.93 18.09
CA GLY A 121 -7.59 -14.30 17.67
C GLY A 121 -7.94 -14.45 16.18
N GLU A 122 -8.02 -13.39 15.43
CA GLU A 122 -8.29 -13.39 13.97
C GLU A 122 -7.00 -13.21 13.15
N LYS A 123 -6.95 -13.80 11.95
CA LYS A 123 -5.79 -13.72 11.05
C LYS A 123 -5.94 -12.55 10.07
N TYR A 124 -4.89 -11.74 9.99
CA TYR A 124 -4.80 -10.60 9.09
C TYR A 124 -3.52 -10.66 8.28
N THR A 125 -3.54 -10.00 7.12
CA THR A 125 -2.35 -9.70 6.32
C THR A 125 -2.01 -8.24 6.52
N LEU A 126 -0.73 -7.93 6.76
CA LEU A 126 -0.25 -6.56 6.93
C LEU A 126 0.42 -6.09 5.65
N GLU A 127 0.11 -4.86 5.22
CA GLU A 127 0.71 -4.24 4.04
C GLU A 127 0.98 -2.76 4.31
N LEU A 128 2.23 -2.34 4.16
CA LEU A 128 2.58 -0.93 4.08
C LEU A 128 2.63 -0.57 2.60
N ARG A 129 1.86 0.42 2.20
CA ARG A 129 1.70 0.77 0.80
C ARG A 129 1.38 2.25 0.61
N GLN A 130 1.45 2.73 -0.61
CA GLN A 130 0.92 4.02 -0.98
C GLN A 130 -0.59 4.05 -0.74
N LYS A 131 -1.07 5.18 -0.21
CA LYS A 131 -2.50 5.37 0.08
C LYS A 131 -3.34 5.14 -1.17
N ARG A 132 -4.35 4.28 -1.04
CA ARG A 132 -5.30 3.99 -2.12
C ARG A 132 -6.57 4.79 -1.95
N THR A 133 -6.94 5.53 -2.97
CA THR A 133 -8.24 6.19 -3.05
C THR A 133 -9.11 5.40 -4.01
N TYR A 134 -10.22 4.86 -3.48
CA TYR A 134 -11.19 4.11 -4.29
C TYR A 134 -12.14 5.09 -4.95
N LEU A 135 -12.28 4.93 -6.25
CA LEU A 135 -13.22 5.74 -7.05
C LEU A 135 -14.64 5.13 -6.96
N PRO A 136 -15.70 5.94 -7.00
CA PRO A 136 -17.07 5.46 -6.99
C PRO A 136 -17.51 4.87 -8.34
N PHE A 137 -16.54 4.55 -9.19
CA PHE A 137 -16.77 3.96 -10.51
C PHE A 137 -15.63 3.03 -10.90
N LYS A 138 -15.92 2.13 -11.83
CA LYS A 138 -14.92 1.26 -12.47
C LYS A 138 -14.60 1.76 -13.86
N ILE A 139 -13.38 1.53 -14.29
CA ILE A 139 -12.92 1.86 -15.65
C ILE A 139 -12.55 0.54 -16.34
N HIS A 140 -13.18 0.26 -17.47
CA HIS A 140 -12.84 -0.87 -18.32
C HIS A 140 -12.15 -0.35 -19.58
N LEU A 141 -10.92 -0.78 -19.84
CA LEU A 141 -10.21 -0.44 -21.06
C LEU A 141 -10.62 -1.41 -22.16
N ASN A 142 -11.35 -0.89 -23.16
CA ASN A 142 -11.82 -1.69 -24.29
C ASN A 142 -10.77 -1.76 -25.41
N LYS A 143 -10.10 -0.63 -25.69
CA LYS A 143 -9.09 -0.55 -26.74
C LYS A 143 -8.06 0.51 -26.41
N PHE A 144 -6.79 0.24 -26.72
CA PHE A 144 -5.71 1.21 -26.66
C PHE A 144 -5.04 1.32 -28.04
N GLU A 145 -4.83 2.54 -28.50
CA GLU A 145 -4.15 2.86 -29.73
C GLU A 145 -2.94 3.75 -29.46
N LYS A 146 -1.81 3.36 -30.03
CA LYS A 146 -0.59 4.17 -30.06
C LYS A 146 -0.21 4.40 -31.49
N ASN A 147 -0.17 5.65 -31.93
CA ASN A 147 0.32 6.04 -33.25
C ASN A 147 1.70 6.66 -33.11
N ASN A 148 2.65 6.20 -33.91
CA ASN A 148 4.01 6.75 -33.92
C ASN A 148 4.19 7.75 -35.06
N TYR A 149 5.19 8.64 -34.94
CA TYR A 149 5.68 9.38 -36.08
C TYR A 149 6.26 8.43 -37.14
N LYS A 150 6.06 8.75 -38.42
CA LYS A 150 6.56 7.91 -39.54
C LYS A 150 8.07 7.67 -39.39
N GLY A 151 8.47 6.39 -39.35
CA GLY A 151 9.87 6.00 -39.29
C GLY A 151 10.54 6.09 -37.91
N THR A 152 9.79 6.32 -36.84
CA THR A 152 10.31 6.39 -35.46
C THR A 152 9.53 5.50 -34.50
N SER A 153 10.11 5.23 -33.31
CA SER A 153 9.42 4.61 -32.19
C SER A 153 8.72 5.62 -31.28
N GLU A 154 8.87 6.91 -31.56
CA GLU A 154 8.27 8.00 -30.78
C GLU A 154 6.77 8.08 -31.02
N ALA A 155 6.02 8.14 -29.94
CA ALA A 155 4.57 8.24 -30.01
C ALA A 155 4.12 9.63 -30.48
N LYS A 156 3.29 9.66 -31.52
CA LYS A 156 2.60 10.85 -31.99
C LYS A 156 1.31 11.11 -31.23
N SER A 157 0.58 10.04 -30.91
CA SER A 157 -0.68 10.13 -30.16
C SER A 157 -0.99 8.81 -29.44
N TYR A 158 -1.72 8.94 -28.35
CA TYR A 158 -2.33 7.85 -27.63
C TYR A 158 -3.82 8.04 -27.55
N LYS A 159 -4.59 6.95 -27.69
CA LYS A 159 -6.04 6.93 -27.50
C LYS A 159 -6.44 5.73 -26.69
N SER A 160 -7.29 5.93 -25.69
CA SER A 160 -7.87 4.86 -24.88
C SER A 160 -9.38 4.94 -25.00
N PHE A 161 -9.99 3.89 -25.53
CA PHE A 161 -11.44 3.71 -25.55
C PHE A 161 -11.81 2.99 -24.28
N ILE A 162 -12.51 3.66 -23.39
CA ILE A 162 -12.88 3.13 -22.09
C ILE A 162 -14.39 3.07 -21.93
N GLU A 163 -14.82 2.23 -21.01
CA GLU A 163 -16.18 2.18 -20.50
C GLU A 163 -16.15 2.43 -19.00
N LEU A 164 -16.91 3.40 -18.55
CA LEU A 164 -17.10 3.73 -17.14
C LEU A 164 -18.33 3.00 -16.63
N GLU A 165 -18.24 2.40 -15.45
CA GLU A 165 -19.34 1.74 -14.75
C GLU A 165 -19.46 2.33 -13.34
N ASP A 166 -20.62 2.95 -13.03
CA ASP A 166 -20.90 3.49 -11.70
C ASP A 166 -21.36 2.42 -10.71
N GLU A 167 -21.66 2.83 -9.48
CA GLU A 167 -22.14 1.94 -8.42
C GLU A 167 -23.51 1.29 -8.73
N ASN A 168 -24.29 1.88 -9.65
CA ASN A 168 -25.59 1.36 -10.10
C ASN A 168 -25.47 0.47 -11.35
N ALA A 169 -24.24 0.11 -11.74
CA ALA A 169 -23.92 -0.66 -12.95
C ALA A 169 -24.36 0.05 -14.25
N GLN A 170 -24.56 1.36 -14.23
CA GLN A 170 -24.74 2.15 -15.44
C GLN A 170 -23.40 2.31 -16.14
N ARG A 171 -23.41 2.17 -17.46
CA ARG A 171 -22.20 2.20 -18.28
C ARG A 171 -22.30 3.26 -19.36
N TRP A 172 -21.19 3.94 -19.56
CA TRP A 172 -21.03 4.88 -20.70
C TRP A 172 -19.61 4.83 -21.23
N SER A 173 -19.52 4.92 -22.55
CA SER A 173 -18.22 4.93 -23.24
C SER A 173 -17.61 6.31 -23.23
N HIS A 174 -16.29 6.36 -23.07
CA HIS A 174 -15.51 7.60 -23.15
C HIS A 174 -14.22 7.37 -23.92
N LEU A 175 -13.76 8.41 -24.63
CA LEU A 175 -12.49 8.40 -25.34
C LEU A 175 -11.52 9.33 -24.59
N ILE A 176 -10.40 8.78 -24.17
CA ILE A 176 -9.29 9.56 -23.61
C ILE A 176 -8.25 9.72 -24.70
N GLU A 177 -7.87 10.95 -24.99
CA GLU A 177 -6.81 11.29 -25.93
C GLU A 177 -5.63 11.96 -25.22
N MET A 178 -4.50 12.00 -25.92
CA MET A 178 -3.31 12.70 -25.43
C MET A 178 -3.67 14.17 -25.18
N ASN A 179 -3.42 14.66 -23.95
CA ASN A 179 -3.77 16.01 -23.45
C ASN A 179 -5.28 16.30 -23.24
N GLU A 180 -6.15 15.30 -23.38
CA GLU A 180 -7.56 15.37 -23.05
C GLU A 180 -7.89 14.23 -22.07
N PRO A 181 -7.61 14.44 -20.75
CA PRO A 181 -7.89 13.43 -19.73
C PRO A 181 -9.38 13.29 -19.43
N LEU A 182 -9.74 12.27 -18.65
CA LEU A 182 -11.08 12.01 -18.17
C LEU A 182 -11.57 13.11 -17.23
#